data_6c87b6f06285aec3497f494e933db4cf
#
_entry.id   6c87b6f06285aec3497f494e933db4cf
#
_cell.length_a   1.000
_cell.length_b   1.000
_cell.length_c   1.000
_cell.angle_alpha   90.00
_cell.angle_beta   90.00
_cell.angle_gamma   90.00
#
_symmetry.space_group_name_H-M   'P 1'
#
loop_
_entity.id
_entity.type
_entity.pdbx_description
1 polymer ?
#
loop_
_entity_poly.entity_id
_entity_poly.type
_entity_poly.pdbx_seq_one_letter_code
_entity_poly.pdbx_strand_id
1 'polypeptide(L)'
;MAKASNYYYDQLNKEQQRAYYVIKEGLLKLQDSFAVPMLSKKELSDIYFLIRMDCPEIFYSVNFSYRHYADSTMVEMIPQYLFSKEKIREHRQAMESRVKKLARQAEKLDELGKELFIHDFIVDNVKYDKLKKEYSHEIIGALGNGVAVCEGIAKAVKVLCDELNIWCIIALSEANPEKGILRVEYSHQQISLHERVFRTA
;
A
#
# COMPACT_ATOMS: atom_id res chain seq x y z
N MET A 1 6.80 8.85 -17.54
CA MET A 1 6.35 7.93 -16.48
C MET A 1 6.57 8.63 -15.14
N ALA A 2 5.51 9.06 -14.46
CA ALA A 2 5.63 9.51 -13.09
C ALA A 2 6.09 8.30 -12.28
N LYS A 3 7.07 8.53 -11.45
CA LYS A 3 7.59 7.54 -10.53
C LYS A 3 6.52 7.32 -9.48
N ALA A 4 5.98 6.11 -9.36
CA ALA A 4 5.26 5.74 -8.15
C ALA A 4 6.08 6.23 -6.95
N SER A 5 5.42 6.92 -6.03
CA SER A 5 6.09 7.50 -4.87
C SER A 5 6.63 6.36 -4.00
N ASN A 6 7.93 6.15 -4.00
CA ASN A 6 8.63 5.29 -3.03
C ASN A 6 9.01 6.11 -1.78
N TYR A 7 8.09 6.92 -1.29
CA TYR A 7 8.35 7.87 -0.21
C TYR A 7 8.99 7.22 1.02
N TYR A 8 8.43 6.11 1.46
CA TYR A 8 8.93 5.42 2.64
C TYR A 8 10.28 4.75 2.41
N TYR A 9 10.49 4.17 1.22
CA TYR A 9 11.81 3.64 0.84
C TYR A 9 12.92 4.70 0.94
N ASP A 10 12.64 5.92 0.49
CA ASP A 10 13.63 7.00 0.49
C ASP A 10 13.99 7.49 1.89
N GLN A 11 13.17 7.20 2.91
CA GLN A 11 13.44 7.52 4.32
C GLN A 11 14.31 6.46 5.03
N LEU A 12 14.50 5.30 4.44
CA LEU A 12 15.24 4.19 5.03
C LEU A 12 16.75 4.39 4.87
N ASN A 13 17.54 3.88 5.83
CA ASN A 13 18.99 3.79 5.67
C ASN A 13 19.36 2.70 4.65
N LYS A 14 20.64 2.66 4.23
CA LYS A 14 21.10 1.75 3.16
C LYS A 14 20.87 0.25 3.45
N GLU A 15 20.98 -0.16 4.70
CA GLU A 15 20.77 -1.55 5.11
C GLU A 15 19.28 -1.91 5.05
N GLN A 16 18.44 -1.04 5.58
CA GLN A 16 16.99 -1.17 5.50
C GLN A 16 16.48 -1.10 4.04
N GLN A 17 17.06 -0.25 3.20
CA GLN A 17 16.75 -0.19 1.77
C GLN A 17 17.07 -1.51 1.05
N ARG A 18 18.18 -2.17 1.41
CA ARG A 18 18.50 -3.51 0.87
C ARG A 18 17.47 -4.54 1.29
N ALA A 19 17.08 -4.55 2.57
CA ALA A 19 16.05 -5.44 3.08
C ALA A 19 14.69 -5.18 2.39
N TYR A 20 14.29 -3.91 2.28
CA TYR A 20 13.09 -3.49 1.57
C TYR A 20 13.04 -4.03 0.13
N TYR A 21 14.14 -3.83 -0.62
CA TYR A 21 14.24 -4.30 -2.00
C TYR A 21 14.10 -5.82 -2.11
N VAL A 22 14.83 -6.57 -1.26
CA VAL A 22 14.80 -8.04 -1.27
C VAL A 22 13.39 -8.55 -0.91
N ILE A 23 12.77 -7.96 0.11
CA ILE A 23 11.40 -8.34 0.52
C ILE A 23 10.41 -8.05 -0.61
N LYS A 24 10.43 -6.85 -1.17
CA LYS A 24 9.56 -6.47 -2.30
C LYS A 24 9.70 -7.43 -3.48
N GLU A 25 10.94 -7.73 -3.90
CA GLU A 25 11.21 -8.66 -4.99
C GLU A 25 10.73 -10.10 -4.69
N GLY A 26 10.96 -10.58 -3.46
CA GLY A 26 10.48 -11.88 -3.03
C GLY A 26 8.95 -11.99 -3.10
N LEU A 27 8.25 -10.96 -2.64
CA LEU A 27 6.79 -10.88 -2.70
C LEU A 27 6.28 -10.81 -4.14
N LEU A 28 6.88 -9.99 -5.00
CA LEU A 28 6.50 -9.85 -6.41
C LEU A 28 6.67 -11.17 -7.19
N LYS A 29 7.72 -11.95 -6.84
CA LYS A 29 7.99 -13.26 -7.43
C LYS A 29 7.19 -14.40 -6.79
N LEU A 30 6.38 -14.11 -5.78
CA LEU A 30 5.59 -15.09 -5.03
C LEU A 30 6.44 -16.25 -4.47
N GLN A 31 7.61 -15.91 -3.91
CA GLN A 31 8.49 -16.92 -3.32
C GLN A 31 7.88 -17.44 -2.01
N ASP A 32 8.08 -18.72 -1.71
CA ASP A 32 7.61 -19.33 -0.45
C ASP A 32 8.49 -18.91 0.74
N SER A 33 9.78 -18.71 0.49
CA SER A 33 10.72 -18.12 1.42
C SER A 33 11.88 -17.47 0.66
N PHE A 34 12.56 -16.55 1.30
CA PHE A 34 13.75 -15.87 0.76
C PHE A 34 14.62 -15.29 1.88
N ALA A 35 15.92 -15.21 1.60
CA ALA A 35 16.88 -14.65 2.54
C ALA A 35 16.88 -13.13 2.53
N VAL A 36 16.79 -12.51 3.72
CA VAL A 36 16.81 -11.07 3.95
C VAL A 36 17.96 -10.73 4.88
N PRO A 37 18.66 -9.59 4.71
CA PRO A 37 19.66 -9.13 5.68
C PRO A 37 19.13 -9.16 7.10
N MET A 38 19.96 -9.56 8.07
CA MET A 38 19.57 -9.62 9.46
C MET A 38 19.33 -8.21 10.00
N LEU A 39 18.08 -7.93 10.34
CA LEU A 39 17.65 -6.74 11.06
C LEU A 39 16.88 -7.17 12.30
N SER A 40 16.62 -6.26 13.21
CA SER A 40 15.75 -6.53 14.36
C SER A 40 14.34 -6.90 13.88
N LYS A 41 13.61 -7.67 14.72
CA LYS A 41 12.22 -8.02 14.44
C LYS A 41 11.36 -6.79 14.15
N LYS A 42 11.59 -5.71 14.90
CA LYS A 42 10.86 -4.47 14.73
C LYS A 42 11.14 -3.86 13.35
N GLU A 43 12.41 -3.73 12.96
CA GLU A 43 12.77 -3.17 11.66
C GLU A 43 12.22 -4.00 10.49
N LEU A 44 12.27 -5.34 10.57
CA LEU A 44 11.67 -6.20 9.54
C LEU A 44 10.17 -5.99 9.44
N SER A 45 9.46 -5.85 10.57
CA SER A 45 8.03 -5.60 10.60
C SER A 45 7.70 -4.21 10.06
N ASP A 46 8.47 -3.19 10.43
CA ASP A 46 8.30 -1.81 9.95
C ASP A 46 8.51 -1.77 8.42
N ILE A 47 9.60 -2.36 7.91
CA ILE A 47 9.89 -2.40 6.47
C ILE A 47 8.78 -3.14 5.71
N TYR A 48 8.33 -4.28 6.21
CA TYR A 48 7.24 -5.04 5.58
C TYR A 48 5.95 -4.20 5.50
N PHE A 49 5.64 -3.48 6.57
CA PHE A 49 4.51 -2.56 6.59
C PHE A 49 4.67 -1.42 5.60
N LEU A 50 5.85 -0.78 5.54
CA LEU A 50 6.14 0.32 4.60
C LEU A 50 6.04 -0.13 3.13
N ILE A 51 6.45 -1.36 2.81
CA ILE A 51 6.26 -1.93 1.47
C ILE A 51 4.77 -1.96 1.09
N ARG A 52 3.89 -2.32 2.03
CA ARG A 52 2.44 -2.36 1.79
C ARG A 52 1.84 -0.97 1.58
N MET A 53 2.48 0.08 2.12
CA MET A 53 2.05 1.48 1.92
C MET A 53 2.58 2.07 0.61
N ASP A 54 3.83 1.77 0.25
CA ASP A 54 4.44 2.21 -1.00
C ASP A 54 3.94 1.43 -2.23
N CYS A 55 3.60 0.14 -2.04
CA CYS A 55 3.29 -0.80 -3.11
C CYS A 55 1.93 -1.49 -2.89
N PRO A 56 0.80 -0.76 -2.99
CA PRO A 56 -0.54 -1.33 -2.76
C PRO A 56 -0.90 -2.48 -3.72
N GLU A 57 -0.18 -2.60 -4.84
CA GLU A 57 -0.30 -3.73 -5.78
C GLU A 57 0.14 -5.06 -5.17
N ILE A 58 0.86 -5.05 -4.03
CA ILE A 58 1.19 -6.27 -3.26
C ILE A 58 0.10 -6.54 -2.21
N PHE A 59 -1.15 -6.56 -2.63
CA PHE A 59 -2.33 -6.72 -1.78
C PHE A 59 -2.55 -8.14 -1.23
N TYR A 60 -1.76 -9.09 -1.65
CA TYR A 60 -1.94 -10.52 -1.37
C TYR A 60 -1.04 -11.06 -0.25
N SER A 61 -0.19 -10.22 0.32
CA SER A 61 0.73 -10.62 1.39
C SER A 61 0.49 -9.74 2.62
N VAL A 62 -0.11 -10.33 3.64
CA VAL A 62 -0.62 -9.58 4.81
C VAL A 62 0.29 -9.70 6.02
N ASN A 63 1.08 -10.77 6.10
CA ASN A 63 1.94 -11.05 7.24
C ASN A 63 3.13 -11.91 6.80
N PHE A 64 4.08 -12.14 7.71
CA PHE A 64 5.20 -13.02 7.51
C PHE A 64 5.63 -13.69 8.82
N SER A 65 6.32 -14.81 8.72
CA SER A 65 7.17 -15.37 9.75
C SER A 65 8.62 -15.38 9.28
N TYR A 66 9.57 -15.57 10.19
CA TYR A 66 10.98 -15.69 9.81
C TYR A 66 11.68 -16.74 10.65
N ARG A 67 12.74 -17.32 10.09
CA ARG A 67 13.65 -18.23 10.77
C ARG A 67 15.04 -17.61 10.83
N HIS A 68 15.66 -17.68 11.98
CA HIS A 68 17.04 -17.31 12.18
C HIS A 68 17.88 -18.57 12.40
N TYR A 69 19.00 -18.65 11.72
CA TYR A 69 19.97 -19.73 11.87
C TYR A 69 21.20 -19.21 12.60
N ALA A 70 21.74 -20.00 13.54
CA ALA A 70 22.97 -19.65 14.25
C ALA A 70 24.08 -19.34 13.24
N ASP A 71 24.88 -18.31 13.55
CA ASP A 71 26.01 -17.84 12.73
C ASP A 71 25.64 -17.30 11.32
N SER A 72 24.36 -17.08 11.04
CA SER A 72 23.93 -16.45 9.78
C SER A 72 23.81 -14.93 9.93
N THR A 73 24.25 -14.18 8.92
CA THR A 73 24.00 -12.75 8.75
C THR A 73 22.69 -12.45 8.03
N MET A 74 21.93 -13.51 7.73
CA MET A 74 20.64 -13.43 7.02
C MET A 74 19.57 -14.14 7.83
N VAL A 75 18.33 -13.73 7.66
CA VAL A 75 17.14 -14.42 8.13
C VAL A 75 16.35 -14.94 6.94
N GLU A 76 15.73 -16.10 7.08
CA GLU A 76 14.78 -16.63 6.09
C GLU A 76 13.40 -16.05 6.38
N MET A 77 12.89 -15.18 5.51
CA MET A 77 11.53 -14.66 5.59
C MET A 77 10.56 -15.58 4.85
N ILE A 78 9.41 -15.83 5.46
CA ILE A 78 8.36 -16.73 4.95
C ILE A 78 7.07 -15.91 4.90
N PRO A 79 6.68 -15.37 3.73
CA PRO A 79 5.46 -14.59 3.57
C PRO A 79 4.20 -15.43 3.81
N GLN A 80 3.17 -14.83 4.34
CA GLN A 80 1.82 -15.40 4.41
C GLN A 80 0.96 -14.77 3.33
N TYR A 81 0.56 -15.59 2.36
CA TYR A 81 -0.27 -15.16 1.26
C TYR A 81 -1.75 -15.41 1.53
N LEU A 82 -2.60 -14.47 1.15
CA LEU A 82 -4.07 -14.56 1.29
C LEU A 82 -4.69 -15.63 0.40
N PHE A 83 -4.04 -15.95 -0.71
CA PHE A 83 -4.57 -16.84 -1.74
C PHE A 83 -3.48 -17.79 -2.25
N SER A 84 -3.86 -18.83 -2.99
CA SER A 84 -2.89 -19.62 -3.74
C SER A 84 -2.16 -18.78 -4.80
N LYS A 85 -0.96 -19.18 -5.20
CA LYS A 85 -0.16 -18.42 -6.18
C LYS A 85 -0.86 -18.25 -7.52
N GLU A 86 -1.63 -19.25 -7.95
CA GLU A 86 -2.47 -19.21 -9.16
C GLU A 86 -3.52 -18.11 -9.02
N LYS A 87 -4.23 -18.11 -7.89
CA LYS A 87 -5.27 -17.13 -7.59
C LYS A 87 -4.71 -15.71 -7.45
N ILE A 88 -3.51 -15.56 -6.88
CA ILE A 88 -2.81 -14.28 -6.82
C ILE A 88 -2.53 -13.74 -8.23
N ARG A 89 -2.05 -14.59 -9.16
CA ARG A 89 -1.78 -14.16 -10.54
C ARG A 89 -3.06 -13.70 -11.24
N GLU A 90 -4.15 -14.43 -11.10
CA GLU A 90 -5.47 -14.04 -11.62
C GLU A 90 -5.93 -12.69 -11.05
N HIS A 91 -5.87 -12.54 -9.73
CA HIS A 91 -6.27 -11.31 -9.06
C HIS A 91 -5.38 -10.12 -9.42
N ARG A 92 -4.07 -10.30 -9.55
CA ARG A 92 -3.15 -9.25 -9.99
C ARG A 92 -3.53 -8.75 -11.38
N GLN A 93 -3.76 -9.66 -12.34
CA GLN A 93 -4.18 -9.31 -13.68
C GLN A 93 -5.53 -8.59 -13.70
N ALA A 94 -6.49 -9.06 -12.90
CA ALA A 94 -7.80 -8.43 -12.77
C ALA A 94 -7.71 -7.02 -12.16
N MET A 95 -6.92 -6.83 -11.09
CA MET A 95 -6.74 -5.53 -10.45
C MET A 95 -6.00 -4.55 -11.36
N GLU A 96 -4.92 -4.98 -12.03
CA GLU A 96 -4.20 -4.16 -13.01
C GLU A 96 -5.13 -3.69 -14.13
N SER A 97 -5.93 -4.60 -14.69
CA SER A 97 -6.92 -4.28 -15.72
C SER A 97 -7.98 -3.30 -15.21
N ARG A 98 -8.44 -3.48 -13.97
CA ARG A 98 -9.44 -2.61 -13.33
C ARG A 98 -8.89 -1.21 -13.12
N VAL A 99 -7.69 -1.08 -12.55
CA VAL A 99 -7.03 0.21 -12.32
C VAL A 99 -6.82 0.96 -13.64
N LYS A 100 -6.27 0.30 -14.65
CA LYS A 100 -6.10 0.91 -15.99
C LYS A 100 -7.41 1.35 -16.62
N LYS A 101 -8.47 0.54 -16.50
CA LYS A 101 -9.79 0.89 -17.02
C LYS A 101 -10.38 2.13 -16.34
N LEU A 102 -10.20 2.26 -15.03
CA LEU A 102 -10.65 3.43 -14.27
C LEU A 102 -9.82 4.66 -14.62
N ALA A 103 -8.49 4.55 -14.62
CA ALA A 103 -7.61 5.66 -14.92
C ALA A 103 -7.84 6.25 -16.33
N ARG A 104 -8.11 5.43 -17.34
CA ARG A 104 -8.43 5.91 -18.70
C ARG A 104 -9.61 6.88 -18.75
N GLN A 105 -10.56 6.79 -17.83
CA GLN A 105 -11.72 7.69 -17.79
C GLN A 105 -11.33 9.11 -17.36
N ALA A 106 -10.28 9.22 -16.56
CA ALA A 106 -9.77 10.50 -16.03
C ALA A 106 -8.49 10.98 -16.73
N GLU A 107 -7.92 10.22 -17.68
CA GLU A 107 -6.60 10.49 -18.27
C GLU A 107 -6.47 11.90 -18.86
N LYS A 108 -7.54 12.41 -19.46
CA LYS A 108 -7.57 13.72 -20.12
C LYS A 108 -7.95 14.89 -19.21
N LEU A 109 -8.30 14.62 -17.98
CA LEU A 109 -8.64 15.65 -16.99
C LEU A 109 -7.35 16.32 -16.48
N ASP A 110 -7.48 17.53 -15.99
CA ASP A 110 -6.45 18.19 -15.19
C ASP A 110 -6.27 17.47 -13.85
N GLU A 111 -5.27 17.85 -13.06
CA GLU A 111 -4.94 17.18 -11.80
C GLU A 111 -6.12 17.19 -10.83
N LEU A 112 -6.78 18.34 -10.66
CA LEU A 112 -7.96 18.45 -9.81
C LEU A 112 -9.12 17.58 -10.31
N GLY A 113 -9.36 17.54 -11.60
CA GLY A 113 -10.39 16.68 -12.20
C GLY A 113 -10.13 15.20 -11.99
N LYS A 114 -8.84 14.78 -12.05
CA LYS A 114 -8.43 13.41 -11.73
C LYS A 114 -8.67 13.06 -10.27
N GLU A 115 -8.30 13.97 -9.35
CA GLU A 115 -8.52 13.79 -7.91
C GLU A 115 -10.02 13.67 -7.59
N LEU A 116 -10.84 14.56 -8.15
CA LEU A 116 -12.30 14.51 -7.98
C LEU A 116 -12.89 13.21 -8.55
N PHE A 117 -12.42 12.77 -9.71
CA PHE A 117 -12.86 11.49 -10.29
C PHE A 117 -12.56 10.32 -9.37
N ILE A 118 -11.34 10.25 -8.79
CA ILE A 118 -10.97 9.20 -7.83
C ILE A 118 -11.86 9.27 -6.59
N HIS A 119 -12.06 10.48 -6.04
CA HIS A 119 -12.91 10.71 -4.88
C HIS A 119 -14.33 10.22 -5.12
N ASP A 120 -14.98 10.69 -6.19
CA ASP A 120 -16.36 10.36 -6.50
C ASP A 120 -16.52 8.85 -6.78
N PHE A 121 -15.56 8.25 -7.49
CA PHE A 121 -15.54 6.81 -7.70
C PHE A 121 -15.53 6.04 -6.37
N ILE A 122 -14.68 6.43 -5.40
CA ILE A 122 -14.60 5.77 -4.10
C ILE A 122 -15.90 5.95 -3.33
N VAL A 123 -16.43 7.18 -3.27
CA VAL A 123 -17.69 7.48 -2.54
C VAL A 123 -18.87 6.68 -3.09
N ASP A 124 -18.99 6.60 -4.42
CA ASP A 124 -20.12 5.97 -5.07
C ASP A 124 -20.04 4.43 -5.07
N ASN A 125 -18.84 3.85 -5.06
CA ASN A 125 -18.64 2.43 -5.32
C ASN A 125 -18.07 1.63 -4.14
N VAL A 126 -17.59 2.27 -3.07
CA VAL A 126 -16.95 1.56 -1.95
C VAL A 126 -17.73 1.78 -0.66
N LYS A 127 -18.23 0.70 -0.07
CA LYS A 127 -18.89 0.70 1.24
C LYS A 127 -17.86 0.38 2.34
N TYR A 128 -18.03 1.02 3.50
CA TYR A 128 -17.17 0.73 4.65
C TYR A 128 -17.47 -0.66 5.22
N ASP A 129 -16.42 -1.50 5.39
CA ASP A 129 -16.55 -2.85 5.91
C ASP A 129 -16.58 -2.86 7.45
N LYS A 130 -17.76 -3.05 8.01
CA LYS A 130 -17.96 -3.19 9.46
C LYS A 130 -17.44 -4.53 10.01
N LEU A 131 -17.30 -5.55 9.15
CA LEU A 131 -16.84 -6.90 9.53
C LEU A 131 -15.32 -7.01 9.53
N LYS A 132 -14.62 -6.03 8.94
CA LYS A 132 -13.14 -5.93 8.88
C LYS A 132 -12.48 -7.21 8.36
N LYS A 133 -12.98 -7.72 7.23
CA LYS A 133 -12.38 -8.88 6.55
C LYS A 133 -10.95 -8.56 6.11
N GLU A 134 -10.06 -9.55 6.08
CA GLU A 134 -8.65 -9.34 5.73
C GLU A 134 -8.46 -8.64 4.38
N TYR A 135 -9.21 -9.05 3.36
CA TYR A 135 -9.14 -8.43 2.04
C TYR A 135 -9.64 -6.97 2.00
N SER A 136 -10.41 -6.54 3.00
CA SER A 136 -10.93 -5.16 3.09
C SER A 136 -9.85 -4.14 3.46
N HIS A 137 -8.69 -4.60 3.94
CA HIS A 137 -7.48 -3.79 4.16
C HIS A 137 -6.65 -3.59 2.88
N GLU A 138 -7.06 -4.19 1.76
CA GLU A 138 -6.30 -4.22 0.53
C GLU A 138 -7.11 -3.69 -0.66
N ILE A 139 -6.40 -3.35 -1.75
CA ILE A 139 -7.05 -2.79 -2.96
C ILE A 139 -8.13 -3.71 -3.53
N ILE A 140 -7.99 -5.03 -3.36
CA ILE A 140 -9.00 -5.99 -3.83
C ILE A 140 -10.34 -5.83 -3.10
N GLY A 141 -10.32 -5.36 -1.85
CA GLY A 141 -11.54 -5.02 -1.12
C GLY A 141 -12.26 -3.84 -1.78
N ALA A 142 -11.57 -2.72 -1.94
CA ALA A 142 -12.14 -1.51 -2.51
C ALA A 142 -12.47 -1.64 -4.00
N LEU A 143 -11.48 -2.04 -4.82
CA LEU A 143 -11.60 -2.02 -6.28
C LEU A 143 -12.23 -3.31 -6.85
N GLY A 144 -12.13 -4.43 -6.14
CA GLY A 144 -12.68 -5.72 -6.56
C GLY A 144 -14.06 -5.98 -6.01
N ASN A 145 -14.24 -5.82 -4.69
CA ASN A 145 -15.47 -6.19 -3.99
C ASN A 145 -16.37 -5.00 -3.63
N GLY A 146 -15.90 -3.77 -3.80
CA GLY A 146 -16.63 -2.56 -3.42
C GLY A 146 -16.84 -2.41 -1.90
N VAL A 147 -15.99 -3.05 -1.09
CA VAL A 147 -16.08 -3.03 0.37
C VAL A 147 -14.67 -2.93 0.95
N ALA A 148 -14.39 -1.91 1.76
CA ALA A 148 -13.08 -1.71 2.36
C ALA A 148 -13.13 -0.99 3.70
N VAL A 149 -12.08 -1.12 4.50
CA VAL A 149 -11.79 -0.26 5.65
C VAL A 149 -10.90 0.91 5.21
N CYS A 150 -10.61 1.84 6.12
CA CYS A 150 -9.81 3.03 5.83
C CYS A 150 -8.48 2.73 5.11
N GLU A 151 -7.75 1.70 5.52
CA GLU A 151 -6.50 1.28 4.88
C GLU A 151 -6.71 0.85 3.42
N GLY A 152 -7.70 0.01 3.15
CA GLY A 152 -8.02 -0.44 1.79
C GLY A 152 -8.49 0.69 0.87
N ILE A 153 -9.23 1.66 1.43
CA ILE A 153 -9.63 2.89 0.72
C ILE A 153 -8.39 3.72 0.36
N ALA A 154 -7.51 3.98 1.34
CA ALA A 154 -6.29 4.76 1.11
C ALA A 154 -5.38 4.11 0.06
N LYS A 155 -5.22 2.78 0.10
CA LYS A 155 -4.47 2.02 -0.91
C LYS A 155 -5.10 2.08 -2.29
N ALA A 156 -6.43 2.05 -2.38
CA ALA A 156 -7.14 2.18 -3.66
C ALA A 156 -6.97 3.58 -4.27
N VAL A 157 -7.04 4.63 -3.45
CA VAL A 157 -6.74 6.00 -3.89
C VAL A 157 -5.30 6.09 -4.40
N LYS A 158 -4.32 5.57 -3.63
CA LYS A 158 -2.92 5.62 -4.01
C LYS A 158 -2.65 4.92 -5.36
N VAL A 159 -3.14 3.71 -5.57
CA VAL A 159 -2.89 2.98 -6.82
C VAL A 159 -3.52 3.67 -8.04
N LEU A 160 -4.66 4.35 -7.87
CA LEU A 160 -5.27 5.15 -8.93
C LEU A 160 -4.50 6.46 -9.19
N CYS A 161 -4.01 7.12 -8.15
CA CYS A 161 -3.13 8.27 -8.26
C CYS A 161 -1.83 7.91 -9.00
N ASP A 162 -1.19 6.82 -8.63
CA ASP A 162 0.03 6.34 -9.27
C ASP A 162 -0.19 6.05 -10.77
N GLU A 163 -1.29 5.42 -11.15
CA GLU A 163 -1.63 5.15 -12.56
C GLU A 163 -1.92 6.45 -13.34
N LEU A 164 -2.52 7.45 -12.69
CA LEU A 164 -2.82 8.77 -13.28
C LEU A 164 -1.65 9.76 -13.21
N ASN A 165 -0.49 9.34 -12.69
CA ASN A 165 0.69 10.17 -12.47
C ASN A 165 0.47 11.33 -11.50
N ILE A 166 -0.36 11.15 -10.48
CA ILE A 166 -0.54 12.06 -9.36
C ILE A 166 0.37 11.61 -8.22
N TRP A 167 1.18 12.51 -7.68
CA TRP A 167 1.99 12.19 -6.52
C TRP A 167 1.11 11.98 -5.29
N CYS A 168 1.18 10.81 -4.66
CA CYS A 168 0.34 10.42 -3.54
C CYS A 168 1.12 9.56 -2.55
N ILE A 169 0.94 9.78 -1.28
CA ILE A 169 1.43 8.92 -0.19
C ILE A 169 0.29 8.54 0.74
N ILE A 170 0.39 7.40 1.38
CA ILE A 170 -0.52 7.02 2.46
C ILE A 170 0.09 7.51 3.77
N ALA A 171 -0.45 8.58 4.32
CA ALA A 171 -0.01 9.09 5.61
C ALA A 171 -0.55 8.22 6.75
N LEU A 172 0.34 7.89 7.68
CA LEU A 172 0.00 7.15 8.89
C LEU A 172 -0.12 8.13 10.04
N SER A 173 -1.19 8.03 10.80
CA SER A 173 -1.34 8.82 12.02
C SER A 173 -1.58 7.90 13.20
N GLU A 174 -0.97 8.21 14.33
CA GLU A 174 -1.35 7.63 15.60
C GLU A 174 -2.63 8.31 16.09
N ALA A 175 -3.66 7.52 16.38
CA ALA A 175 -4.85 8.04 17.03
C ALA A 175 -4.44 8.55 18.42
N ASN A 176 -4.69 9.83 18.71
CA ASN A 176 -4.58 10.33 20.08
C ASN A 176 -5.92 10.09 20.79
N PRO A 177 -6.01 9.09 21.68
CA PRO A 177 -7.27 8.73 22.33
C PRO A 177 -7.83 9.83 23.24
N GLU A 178 -6.99 10.78 23.70
CA GLU A 178 -7.41 11.86 24.59
C GLU A 178 -8.05 13.04 23.85
N LYS A 179 -7.80 13.21 22.56
CA LYS A 179 -8.25 14.40 21.80
C LYS A 179 -9.19 14.08 20.64
N GLY A 180 -9.41 12.84 20.27
CA GLY A 180 -10.26 12.47 19.14
C GLY A 180 -9.78 13.06 17.80
N ILE A 181 -8.53 13.54 17.74
CA ILE A 181 -7.95 14.23 16.59
C ILE A 181 -6.89 13.33 15.97
N LEU A 182 -7.09 12.97 14.71
CA LEU A 182 -6.05 12.43 13.84
C LEU A 182 -5.02 13.54 13.59
N ARG A 183 -3.83 13.41 14.18
CA ARG A 183 -2.72 14.32 13.90
C ARG A 183 -1.94 13.75 12.72
N VAL A 184 -2.05 14.39 11.58
CA VAL A 184 -1.18 14.14 10.43
C VAL A 184 0.02 15.07 10.59
N GLU A 185 1.21 14.53 10.85
CA GLU A 185 2.43 15.32 10.84
C GLU A 185 2.96 15.40 9.40
N TYR A 186 2.85 16.57 8.80
CA TYR A 186 3.50 16.90 7.54
C TYR A 186 4.91 17.41 7.84
N SER A 187 5.94 16.78 7.31
CA SER A 187 7.25 17.37 7.25
C SER A 187 7.24 18.46 6.18
N HIS A 188 7.40 19.71 6.62
CA HIS A 188 7.47 20.88 5.76
C HIS A 188 8.75 20.85 4.91
N GLN A 189 8.71 20.27 3.73
CA GLN A 189 9.49 20.74 2.58
C GLN A 189 8.73 20.38 1.29
N GLN A 190 8.15 21.39 0.65
CA GLN A 190 7.45 21.38 -0.63
C GLN A 190 6.06 20.70 -0.66
N ILE A 191 5.10 21.24 0.04
CA ILE A 191 3.70 21.13 -0.36
C ILE A 191 3.07 22.53 -0.25
N SER A 192 3.18 23.31 -1.32
CA SER A 192 2.12 24.24 -1.66
C SER A 192 1.15 23.38 -2.46
N LEU A 193 0.03 22.98 -1.87
CA LEU A 193 -1.22 22.76 -2.59
C LEU A 193 -2.19 21.95 -1.73
N HIS A 194 -3.25 22.63 -1.36
CA HIS A 194 -4.58 22.15 -1.02
C HIS A 194 -4.66 21.01 0.01
N GLU A 195 -4.80 21.41 1.27
CA GLU A 195 -5.40 20.59 2.32
C GLU A 195 -6.79 20.10 1.89
N ARG A 196 -6.85 18.95 1.27
CA ARG A 196 -8.06 18.17 1.15
C ARG A 196 -7.88 16.85 1.85
N VAL A 197 -8.19 16.85 3.13
CA VAL A 197 -8.29 15.64 3.93
C VAL A 197 -9.58 14.93 3.52
N PHE A 198 -9.48 13.72 2.99
CA PHE A 198 -10.63 12.82 2.89
C PHE A 198 -11.07 12.44 4.32
N ARG A 199 -12.09 13.13 4.82
CA ARG A 199 -12.76 12.71 6.05
C ARG A 199 -13.84 11.72 5.66
N THR A 200 -13.63 10.46 5.99
CA THR A 200 -14.72 9.49 6.02
C THR A 200 -15.52 9.74 7.30
N ALA A 201 -16.79 10.07 7.14
CA ALA A 201 -17.78 10.15 8.21
C ALA A 201 -18.08 8.74 8.78
#